data_f8b4c6df1face2fa42324bd64a69784b
#
_entry.id   f8b4c6df1face2fa42324bd64a69784b
#
_cell.length_a   1.000
_cell.length_b   1.000
_cell.length_c   1.000
_cell.angle_alpha   90.00
_cell.angle_beta   90.00
_cell.angle_gamma   90.00
#
_symmetry.space_group_name_H-M   'P 1'
#
loop_
_entity.id
_entity.type
_entity.pdbx_description
1 polymer ?
#
loop_
_entity_poly.entity_id
_entity_poly.type
_entity_poly.pdbx_seq_one_letter_code
_entity_poly.pdbx_strand_id
1 'polypeptide(L)'
;MMKMKRRKAYGLPYMGSKNRIAEWVVGALPANDTLVDLFAGGCAVTHCAMLSGKFNRVIANDISDAPEVFADAVNGNIDLSGFPLTRDEFKESTDTLSRLVYSFGNDQRYYIYSSEREDVCIAAERMMYGATVADRYAAYKVFIRALSSHLQCGDNLDRKVSRLQAIEAVARLQDIHGACPEAELETSRCDYRDFDAPAGSTVYADPPYNGTRISQYGGGFDYDAFEDWLAEVDFPVFVSEYTCPRGCVEIASRGSLSLADHSNSTRVVEGLFVQERFYDSVMAGDRDAE
;
A
#
# COMPACT_ATOMS: atom_id res chain seq x y z
N MET A 1 2.97 -29.32 13.92
CA MET A 1 3.38 -28.22 13.02
C MET A 1 2.31 -27.13 13.06
N MET A 2 2.57 -26.05 13.82
CA MET A 2 1.65 -24.93 13.96
C MET A 2 1.63 -24.19 12.63
N LYS A 3 0.53 -24.25 11.85
CA LYS A 3 0.35 -23.39 10.67
C LYS A 3 0.26 -21.95 11.19
N MET A 4 1.34 -21.18 11.06
CA MET A 4 1.24 -19.74 11.18
C MET A 4 0.23 -19.27 10.11
N LYS A 5 -0.92 -18.74 10.55
CA LYS A 5 -1.84 -18.05 9.64
C LYS A 5 -1.06 -16.87 9.06
N ARG A 6 -0.65 -16.96 7.80
CA ARG A 6 -0.14 -15.81 7.05
C ARG A 6 -1.21 -14.73 7.15
N ARG A 7 -0.87 -13.55 7.67
CA ARG A 7 -1.77 -12.40 7.62
C ARG A 7 -2.02 -12.10 6.13
N LYS A 8 -3.28 -11.92 5.75
CA LYS A 8 -3.60 -11.43 4.42
C LYS A 8 -2.88 -10.09 4.22
N ALA A 9 -2.19 -9.95 3.12
CA ALA A 9 -1.54 -8.72 2.72
C ALA A 9 -2.35 -8.13 1.56
N TYR A 10 -2.80 -6.88 1.71
CA TYR A 10 -3.59 -6.18 0.71
C TYR A 10 -2.76 -5.12 -0.01
N GLY A 11 -2.97 -4.97 -1.32
CA GLY A 11 -2.35 -3.97 -2.17
C GLY A 11 -0.84 -4.15 -2.38
N LEU A 12 -0.21 -3.19 -3.02
CA LEU A 12 1.23 -3.12 -3.25
C LEU A 12 2.01 -2.90 -1.94
N PRO A 13 3.31 -3.21 -1.91
CA PRO A 13 4.21 -2.71 -0.88
C PRO A 13 4.28 -1.18 -1.02
N TYR A 14 3.70 -0.43 -0.08
CA TYR A 14 3.57 1.02 -0.17
C TYR A 14 3.70 1.66 1.21
N MET A 15 4.41 2.79 1.28
CA MET A 15 4.54 3.53 2.53
C MET A 15 3.18 4.15 2.91
N GLY A 16 2.82 4.07 4.19
CA GLY A 16 1.50 4.54 4.65
C GLY A 16 0.34 3.58 4.34
N SER A 17 0.62 2.41 3.74
CA SER A 17 -0.43 1.45 3.34
C SER A 17 -1.37 1.06 4.49
N LYS A 18 -2.66 1.14 4.24
CA LYS A 18 -3.76 0.70 5.13
C LYS A 18 -3.90 -0.82 5.27
N ASN A 19 -2.94 -1.60 4.77
CA ASN A 19 -2.96 -3.07 4.77
C ASN A 19 -3.40 -3.70 6.11
N ARG A 20 -3.01 -3.09 7.25
CA ARG A 20 -3.34 -3.63 8.58
C ARG A 20 -4.78 -3.41 9.02
N ILE A 21 -5.44 -2.41 8.43
CA ILE A 21 -6.78 -1.97 8.80
C ILE A 21 -7.76 -2.00 7.63
N ALA A 22 -7.35 -2.43 6.44
CA ALA A 22 -8.19 -2.46 5.24
C ALA A 22 -9.51 -3.21 5.46
N GLU A 23 -9.48 -4.37 6.14
CA GLU A 23 -10.70 -5.12 6.47
C GLU A 23 -11.65 -4.33 7.38
N TRP A 24 -11.12 -3.55 8.32
CA TRP A 24 -11.92 -2.70 9.17
C TRP A 24 -12.51 -1.52 8.39
N VAL A 25 -11.71 -0.84 7.57
CA VAL A 25 -12.18 0.25 6.71
C VAL A 25 -13.32 -0.24 5.82
N VAL A 26 -13.08 -1.28 5.03
CA VAL A 26 -14.08 -1.85 4.10
C VAL A 26 -15.32 -2.32 4.85
N GLY A 27 -15.17 -2.89 6.05
CA GLY A 27 -16.29 -3.31 6.90
C GLY A 27 -17.15 -2.14 7.36
N ALA A 28 -16.55 -0.98 7.68
CA ALA A 28 -17.24 0.20 8.19
C ALA A 28 -17.86 1.09 7.09
N LEU A 29 -17.42 0.95 5.83
CA LEU A 29 -18.02 1.68 4.71
C LEU A 29 -19.42 1.16 4.41
N PRO A 30 -20.39 2.00 3.95
CA PRO A 30 -21.69 1.51 3.48
C PRO A 30 -21.54 0.64 2.22
N ALA A 31 -22.45 -0.33 2.06
CA ALA A 31 -22.52 -1.16 0.88
C ALA A 31 -23.19 -0.41 -0.28
N ASN A 32 -22.52 -0.35 -1.42
CA ASN A 32 -23.03 0.18 -2.67
C ASN A 32 -22.49 -0.67 -3.84
N ASP A 33 -22.96 -0.44 -5.05
CA ASP A 33 -22.46 -1.12 -6.23
C ASP A 33 -20.98 -0.79 -6.49
N THR A 34 -20.60 0.47 -6.33
CA THR A 34 -19.27 0.99 -6.63
C THR A 34 -18.59 1.58 -5.40
N LEU A 35 -17.32 1.20 -5.16
CA LEU A 35 -16.41 1.92 -4.27
C LEU A 35 -15.45 2.77 -5.11
N VAL A 36 -15.26 4.02 -4.71
CA VAL A 36 -14.17 4.89 -5.18
C VAL A 36 -13.14 5.03 -4.05
N ASP A 37 -11.92 4.56 -4.28
CA ASP A 37 -10.75 4.77 -3.41
C ASP A 37 -9.98 5.96 -3.97
N LEU A 38 -10.24 7.15 -3.43
CA LEU A 38 -9.88 8.44 -4.03
C LEU A 38 -8.39 8.79 -3.87
N PHE A 39 -7.72 8.20 -2.86
CA PHE A 39 -6.30 8.30 -2.59
C PHE A 39 -5.73 6.88 -2.44
N ALA A 40 -5.85 6.08 -3.51
CA ALA A 40 -5.63 4.64 -3.43
C ALA A 40 -4.20 4.24 -3.07
N GLY A 41 -3.19 5.08 -3.39
CA GLY A 41 -1.79 4.80 -3.13
C GLY A 41 -1.41 3.40 -3.58
N GLY A 42 -0.97 2.53 -2.64
CA GLY A 42 -0.68 1.12 -2.92
C GLY A 42 -1.91 0.21 -3.03
N CYS A 43 -3.12 0.73 -3.14
CA CYS A 43 -4.35 -0.02 -3.35
C CYS A 43 -4.69 -1.04 -2.25
N ALA A 44 -4.39 -0.75 -0.98
CA ALA A 44 -4.66 -1.71 0.08
C ALA A 44 -6.17 -1.82 0.39
N VAL A 45 -6.89 -0.69 0.42
CA VAL A 45 -8.34 -0.67 0.63
C VAL A 45 -9.05 -1.16 -0.63
N THR A 46 -8.64 -0.69 -1.81
CA THR A 46 -9.07 -1.20 -3.13
C THR A 46 -9.03 -2.73 -3.19
N HIS A 47 -7.86 -3.34 -2.91
CA HIS A 47 -7.70 -4.81 -2.98
C HIS A 47 -8.59 -5.54 -1.97
N CYS A 48 -8.69 -5.02 -0.74
CA CYS A 48 -9.57 -5.58 0.27
C CYS A 48 -11.04 -5.50 -0.17
N ALA A 49 -11.46 -4.38 -0.74
CA ALA A 49 -12.82 -4.18 -1.25
C ALA A 49 -13.15 -5.15 -2.39
N MET A 50 -12.23 -5.32 -3.35
CA MET A 50 -12.39 -6.29 -4.46
C MET A 50 -12.59 -7.73 -3.98
N LEU A 51 -12.00 -8.10 -2.84
CA LEU A 51 -12.07 -9.45 -2.27
C LEU A 51 -13.19 -9.62 -1.24
N SER A 52 -13.92 -8.55 -0.92
CA SER A 52 -14.93 -8.56 0.15
C SER A 52 -16.28 -9.09 -0.30
N GLY A 53 -16.58 -9.08 -1.60
CA GLY A 53 -17.92 -9.31 -2.15
C GLY A 53 -18.92 -8.21 -1.85
N LYS A 54 -18.48 -7.06 -1.27
CA LYS A 54 -19.34 -5.95 -0.86
C LYS A 54 -19.61 -4.98 -2.01
N PHE A 55 -18.72 -4.92 -2.98
CA PHE A 55 -18.77 -4.04 -4.14
C PHE A 55 -18.62 -4.85 -5.42
N ASN A 56 -19.36 -4.50 -6.47
CA ASN A 56 -19.22 -5.12 -7.80
C ASN A 56 -18.15 -4.41 -8.63
N ARG A 57 -17.90 -3.14 -8.35
CA ARG A 57 -16.92 -2.29 -9.04
C ARG A 57 -16.10 -1.50 -8.04
N VAL A 58 -14.79 -1.40 -8.27
CA VAL A 58 -13.86 -0.59 -7.46
C VAL A 58 -13.06 0.30 -8.39
N ILE A 59 -13.08 1.60 -8.14
CA ILE A 59 -12.30 2.60 -8.87
C ILE A 59 -11.17 3.06 -7.95
N ALA A 60 -9.95 2.81 -8.35
CA ALA A 60 -8.75 3.28 -7.63
C ALA A 60 -8.21 4.53 -8.31
N ASN A 61 -8.31 5.68 -7.64
CA ASN A 61 -7.71 6.94 -8.09
C ASN A 61 -6.52 7.32 -7.23
N ASP A 62 -5.49 7.85 -7.85
CA ASP A 62 -4.35 8.48 -7.18
C ASP A 62 -3.70 9.49 -8.13
N ILE A 63 -2.93 10.44 -7.59
CA ILE A 63 -2.14 11.36 -8.42
C ILE A 63 -0.91 10.65 -9.01
N SER A 64 -0.45 9.57 -8.40
CA SER A 64 0.61 8.69 -8.89
C SER A 64 0.08 7.59 -9.82
N ASP A 65 0.98 6.85 -10.45
CA ASP A 65 0.66 5.68 -11.27
C ASP A 65 0.63 4.35 -10.49
N ALA A 66 0.63 4.41 -9.17
CA ALA A 66 0.58 3.20 -8.34
C ALA A 66 -0.69 2.35 -8.57
N PRO A 67 -1.90 2.92 -8.80
CA PRO A 67 -3.07 2.14 -9.17
C PRO A 67 -2.92 1.34 -10.47
N GLU A 68 -2.25 1.90 -11.49
CA GLU A 68 -1.97 1.19 -12.73
C GLU A 68 -1.02 0.00 -12.49
N VAL A 69 0.04 0.20 -11.68
CA VAL A 69 0.95 -0.88 -11.28
C VAL A 69 0.20 -1.96 -10.50
N PHE A 70 -0.76 -1.58 -9.65
CA PHE A 70 -1.62 -2.55 -8.96
C PHE A 70 -2.51 -3.33 -9.93
N ALA A 71 -3.11 -2.65 -10.92
CA ALA A 71 -3.92 -3.30 -11.95
C ALA A 71 -3.10 -4.29 -12.78
N ASP A 72 -1.85 -3.93 -13.12
CA ASP A 72 -0.92 -4.85 -13.79
C ASP A 72 -0.61 -6.07 -12.90
N ALA A 73 -0.47 -5.89 -11.60
CA ALA A 73 -0.28 -7.02 -10.67
C ALA A 73 -1.51 -7.94 -10.63
N VAL A 74 -2.73 -7.38 -10.58
CA VAL A 74 -3.99 -8.15 -10.62
C VAL A 74 -4.08 -8.95 -11.91
N ASN A 75 -3.74 -8.35 -13.05
CA ASN A 75 -3.83 -8.96 -14.37
C ASN A 75 -2.65 -9.91 -14.69
N GLY A 76 -1.64 -10.00 -13.83
CA GLY A 76 -0.44 -10.81 -14.07
C GLY A 76 0.52 -10.22 -15.12
N ASN A 77 0.42 -8.93 -15.39
CA ASN A 77 1.22 -8.22 -16.41
C ASN A 77 2.51 -7.63 -15.86
N ILE A 78 2.87 -7.91 -14.61
CA ILE A 78 4.10 -7.40 -13.98
C ILE A 78 5.33 -8.02 -14.65
N ASP A 79 6.18 -7.18 -15.21
CA ASP A 79 7.49 -7.59 -15.74
C ASP A 79 8.57 -7.50 -14.65
N LEU A 80 9.06 -8.65 -14.24
CA LEU A 80 10.15 -8.81 -13.27
C LEU A 80 11.48 -9.18 -13.94
N SER A 81 11.57 -9.16 -15.26
CA SER A 81 12.78 -9.60 -16.00
C SER A 81 14.02 -8.73 -15.70
N GLY A 82 13.80 -7.45 -15.34
CA GLY A 82 14.87 -6.54 -14.91
C GLY A 82 15.32 -6.72 -13.46
N PHE A 83 14.67 -7.58 -12.66
CA PHE A 83 15.02 -7.75 -11.26
C PHE A 83 16.07 -8.86 -11.05
N PRO A 84 16.88 -8.78 -10.00
CA PRO A 84 17.00 -7.72 -9.01
C PRO A 84 17.78 -6.49 -9.50
N LEU A 85 17.43 -5.31 -9.02
CA LEU A 85 18.12 -4.06 -9.32
C LEU A 85 19.29 -3.82 -8.38
N THR A 86 20.42 -3.40 -8.94
CA THR A 86 21.52 -2.80 -8.20
C THR A 86 21.18 -1.38 -7.76
N ARG A 87 21.96 -0.83 -6.83
CA ARG A 87 21.83 0.55 -6.37
C ARG A 87 21.87 1.58 -7.50
N ASP A 88 22.76 1.36 -8.49
CA ASP A 88 22.92 2.31 -9.58
C ASP A 88 21.75 2.20 -10.57
N GLU A 89 21.30 1.00 -10.90
CA GLU A 89 20.07 0.78 -11.68
C GLU A 89 18.85 1.38 -10.99
N PHE A 90 18.74 1.25 -9.66
CA PHE A 90 17.66 1.89 -8.90
C PHE A 90 17.70 3.42 -8.99
N LYS A 91 18.88 4.05 -8.92
CA LYS A 91 19.02 5.52 -9.04
C LYS A 91 18.56 6.02 -10.42
N GLU A 92 18.84 5.27 -11.46
CA GLU A 92 18.50 5.59 -12.84
C GLU A 92 17.05 5.26 -13.18
N SER A 93 16.44 4.32 -12.45
CA SER A 93 15.06 3.90 -12.69
C SER A 93 14.06 5.01 -12.38
N THR A 94 13.13 5.24 -13.27
CA THR A 94 11.91 6.07 -13.07
C THR A 94 10.66 5.21 -12.94
N ASP A 95 10.79 3.89 -13.08
CA ASP A 95 9.70 2.94 -13.00
C ASP A 95 9.17 2.80 -11.56
N THR A 96 7.88 3.00 -11.38
CA THR A 96 7.23 2.98 -10.07
C THR A 96 7.32 1.61 -9.39
N LEU A 97 7.19 0.50 -10.13
CA LEU A 97 7.32 -0.84 -9.56
C LEU A 97 8.72 -1.04 -8.96
N SER A 98 9.77 -0.71 -9.72
CA SER A 98 11.17 -0.76 -9.27
C SER A 98 11.40 0.11 -8.03
N ARG A 99 10.83 1.32 -8.03
CA ARG A 99 10.89 2.25 -6.90
C ARG A 99 10.19 1.71 -5.67
N LEU A 100 9.02 1.10 -5.81
CA LEU A 100 8.28 0.49 -4.71
C LEU A 100 8.99 -0.73 -4.12
N VAL A 101 9.51 -1.62 -4.97
CA VAL A 101 10.14 -2.87 -4.53
C VAL A 101 11.51 -2.63 -3.89
N TYR A 102 12.34 -1.77 -4.48
CA TYR A 102 13.74 -1.58 -4.09
C TYR A 102 14.01 -0.34 -3.24
N SER A 103 12.98 0.29 -2.65
CA SER A 103 13.17 1.37 -1.71
C SER A 103 13.00 0.94 -0.25
N PHE A 104 13.76 1.58 0.63
CA PHE A 104 13.68 1.36 2.08
C PHE A 104 12.31 1.84 2.61
N GLY A 105 11.56 0.93 3.22
CA GLY A 105 10.20 1.23 3.69
C GLY A 105 9.21 1.56 2.58
N ASN A 106 9.52 1.21 1.34
CA ASN A 106 8.71 1.47 0.14
C ASN A 106 8.44 2.97 -0.08
N ASP A 107 9.43 3.83 0.28
CA ASP A 107 9.36 5.28 0.20
C ASP A 107 9.72 5.85 -1.18
N GLN A 108 10.11 4.97 -2.12
CA GLN A 108 10.50 5.27 -3.49
C GLN A 108 11.76 6.17 -3.65
N ARG A 109 12.49 6.45 -2.57
CA ARG A 109 13.62 7.40 -2.55
C ARG A 109 14.96 6.74 -2.27
N TYR A 110 15.03 5.97 -1.21
CA TYR A 110 16.28 5.42 -0.71
C TYR A 110 16.37 3.94 -1.03
N TYR A 111 17.45 3.54 -1.68
CA TYR A 111 17.68 2.14 -2.01
C TYR A 111 17.66 1.24 -0.77
N ILE A 112 17.06 0.08 -0.92
CA ILE A 112 16.67 -0.82 0.18
C ILE A 112 17.88 -1.46 0.90
N TYR A 113 18.96 -1.75 0.17
CA TYR A 113 20.12 -2.43 0.73
C TYR A 113 21.24 -1.46 1.08
N SER A 114 21.92 -1.69 2.22
CA SER A 114 23.19 -1.00 2.50
C SER A 114 24.28 -1.49 1.53
N SER A 115 25.30 -0.64 1.25
CA SER A 115 26.42 -0.99 0.37
C SER A 115 27.15 -2.27 0.78
N GLU A 116 27.21 -2.55 2.08
CA GLU A 116 27.86 -3.74 2.64
C GLU A 116 27.07 -5.04 2.39
N ARG A 117 25.77 -4.96 2.10
CA ARG A 117 24.87 -6.12 1.97
C ARG A 117 24.33 -6.30 0.56
N GLU A 118 24.53 -5.34 -0.30
CA GLU A 118 23.94 -5.32 -1.63
C GLU A 118 24.27 -6.60 -2.41
N ASP A 119 25.54 -6.98 -2.48
CA ASP A 119 25.96 -8.18 -3.22
C ASP A 119 25.31 -9.47 -2.70
N VAL A 120 25.20 -9.60 -1.37
CA VAL A 120 24.58 -10.77 -0.73
C VAL A 120 23.08 -10.82 -1.02
N CYS A 121 22.38 -9.68 -0.90
CA CYS A 121 20.95 -9.59 -1.11
C CYS A 121 20.60 -9.81 -2.59
N ILE A 122 21.31 -9.17 -3.50
CA ILE A 122 21.17 -9.38 -4.96
C ILE A 122 21.43 -10.84 -5.33
N ALA A 123 22.48 -11.46 -4.77
CA ALA A 123 22.74 -12.87 -5.03
C ALA A 123 21.64 -13.79 -4.50
N ALA A 124 21.08 -13.49 -3.32
CA ALA A 124 19.95 -14.25 -2.77
C ALA A 124 18.71 -14.15 -3.66
N GLU A 125 18.38 -12.96 -4.16
CA GLU A 125 17.26 -12.76 -5.08
C GLU A 125 17.46 -13.49 -6.41
N ARG A 126 18.65 -13.40 -7.01
CA ARG A 126 19.00 -14.15 -8.23
C ARG A 126 18.93 -15.67 -8.04
N MET A 127 19.21 -16.18 -6.84
CA MET A 127 18.98 -17.59 -6.52
C MET A 127 17.49 -17.96 -6.54
N MET A 128 16.61 -17.06 -6.12
CA MET A 128 15.18 -17.32 -6.06
C MET A 128 14.50 -17.11 -7.42
N TYR A 129 14.86 -16.05 -8.13
CA TYR A 129 14.15 -15.60 -9.34
C TYR A 129 14.97 -15.75 -10.63
N GLY A 130 16.21 -16.26 -10.57
CA GLY A 130 17.04 -16.47 -11.77
C GLY A 130 16.32 -17.34 -12.80
N ALA A 131 16.38 -16.92 -14.07
CA ALA A 131 15.62 -17.55 -15.16
C ALA A 131 16.04 -19.01 -15.41
N THR A 132 17.32 -19.32 -15.26
CA THR A 132 17.86 -20.66 -15.49
C THR A 132 18.49 -21.27 -14.23
N VAL A 133 18.61 -22.61 -14.22
CA VAL A 133 19.33 -23.31 -13.15
C VAL A 133 20.80 -22.86 -13.08
N ALA A 134 21.40 -22.54 -14.24
CA ALA A 134 22.79 -22.06 -14.31
C ALA A 134 22.93 -20.69 -13.64
N ASP A 135 21.98 -19.76 -13.86
CA ASP A 135 21.94 -18.44 -13.24
C ASP A 135 21.78 -18.57 -11.72
N ARG A 136 20.87 -19.41 -11.27
CA ARG A 136 20.64 -19.66 -9.84
C ARG A 136 21.88 -20.26 -9.17
N TYR A 137 22.55 -21.19 -9.84
CA TYR A 137 23.77 -21.79 -9.32
C TYR A 137 24.96 -20.82 -9.29
N ALA A 138 25.09 -19.95 -10.30
CA ALA A 138 26.08 -18.90 -10.30
C ALA A 138 25.85 -17.93 -9.14
N ALA A 139 24.60 -17.50 -8.93
CA ALA A 139 24.19 -16.66 -7.82
C ALA A 139 24.44 -17.33 -6.46
N TYR A 140 24.18 -18.62 -6.32
CA TYR A 140 24.50 -19.39 -5.11
C TYR A 140 25.99 -19.33 -4.76
N LYS A 141 26.89 -19.45 -5.74
CA LYS A 141 28.35 -19.33 -5.49
C LYS A 141 28.74 -17.95 -4.98
N VAL A 142 28.12 -16.89 -5.53
CA VAL A 142 28.34 -15.51 -5.06
C VAL A 142 27.82 -15.37 -3.64
N PHE A 143 26.61 -15.82 -3.38
CA PHE A 143 25.97 -15.78 -2.06
C PHE A 143 26.83 -16.46 -0.98
N ILE A 144 27.28 -17.70 -1.22
CA ILE A 144 28.13 -18.44 -0.25
C ILE A 144 29.44 -17.73 0.01
N ARG A 145 30.07 -17.16 -1.03
CA ARG A 145 31.34 -16.42 -0.88
C ARG A 145 31.14 -15.15 -0.04
N ALA A 146 30.11 -14.37 -0.35
CA ALA A 146 29.79 -13.16 0.37
C ALA A 146 29.38 -13.47 1.84
N LEU A 147 28.62 -14.54 2.04
CA LEU A 147 28.26 -15.03 3.36
C LEU A 147 29.48 -15.36 4.21
N SER A 148 30.48 -16.05 3.62
CA SER A 148 31.72 -16.43 4.32
C SER A 148 32.53 -15.22 4.77
N SER A 149 32.52 -14.12 3.99
CA SER A 149 33.22 -12.88 4.38
C SER A 149 32.53 -12.16 5.54
N HIS A 150 31.22 -12.26 5.65
CA HIS A 150 30.43 -11.66 6.74
C HIS A 150 30.46 -12.47 8.03
N LEU A 151 30.60 -13.79 7.95
CA LEU A 151 30.71 -14.66 9.13
C LEU A 151 31.97 -14.39 9.98
N GLN A 152 33.02 -13.81 9.41
CA GLN A 152 34.25 -13.46 10.14
C GLN A 152 34.05 -12.26 11.10
N CYS A 153 33.00 -11.50 10.97
CA CYS A 153 32.72 -10.29 11.77
C CYS A 153 31.85 -10.53 13.03
N GLY A 154 31.55 -11.77 13.40
CA GLY A 154 30.80 -12.09 14.64
C GLY A 154 29.36 -11.57 14.67
N ASP A 155 28.84 -11.07 13.57
CA ASP A 155 27.50 -10.54 13.43
C ASP A 155 26.46 -11.65 13.24
N ASN A 156 25.37 -11.54 13.96
CA ASN A 156 24.25 -12.47 13.90
C ASN A 156 23.60 -12.45 12.51
N LEU A 157 23.97 -13.41 11.66
CA LEU A 157 23.55 -13.53 10.27
C LEU A 157 22.04 -13.62 10.12
N ASP A 158 21.35 -14.26 11.08
CA ASP A 158 19.89 -14.40 11.08
C ASP A 158 19.18 -13.04 11.08
N ARG A 159 19.77 -12.01 11.70
CA ARG A 159 19.22 -10.65 11.65
C ARG A 159 19.53 -9.92 10.35
N LYS A 160 20.61 -10.28 9.66
CA LYS A 160 21.08 -9.57 8.45
C LYS A 160 20.43 -10.09 7.16
N VAL A 161 20.05 -11.37 7.13
CA VAL A 161 19.41 -12.03 5.98
C VAL A 161 17.91 -12.24 6.19
N SER A 162 17.40 -12.10 7.42
CA SER A 162 16.03 -12.44 7.81
C SER A 162 14.92 -11.57 7.18
N ARG A 163 15.29 -10.48 6.48
CA ARG A 163 14.33 -9.63 5.77
C ARG A 163 14.91 -9.22 4.42
N LEU A 164 14.75 -10.09 3.46
CA LEU A 164 14.89 -9.74 2.05
C LEU A 164 13.60 -9.08 1.60
N GLN A 165 13.45 -7.80 1.92
CA GLN A 165 12.23 -7.02 1.75
C GLN A 165 11.78 -6.99 0.28
N ALA A 166 12.71 -6.96 -0.68
CA ALA A 166 12.38 -7.04 -2.09
C ALA A 166 11.77 -8.41 -2.46
N ILE A 167 12.27 -9.51 -1.89
CA ILE A 167 11.68 -10.85 -2.10
C ILE A 167 10.25 -10.91 -1.55
N GLU A 168 10.02 -10.33 -0.36
CA GLU A 168 8.66 -10.26 0.22
C GLU A 168 7.75 -9.40 -0.65
N ALA A 169 8.25 -8.30 -1.22
CA ALA A 169 7.51 -7.44 -2.12
C ALA A 169 7.10 -8.18 -3.41
N VAL A 170 8.05 -8.87 -4.07
CA VAL A 170 7.78 -9.65 -5.28
C VAL A 170 6.80 -10.80 -4.99
N ALA A 171 6.96 -11.52 -3.88
CA ALA A 171 6.01 -12.57 -3.49
C ALA A 171 4.60 -12.01 -3.28
N ARG A 172 4.49 -10.79 -2.75
CA ARG A 172 3.21 -10.11 -2.58
C ARG A 172 2.55 -9.76 -3.91
N LEU A 173 3.31 -9.33 -4.92
CA LEU A 173 2.78 -9.09 -6.27
C LEU A 173 2.19 -10.38 -6.89
N GLN A 174 2.84 -11.52 -6.69
CA GLN A 174 2.34 -12.81 -7.13
C GLN A 174 1.07 -13.24 -6.36
N ASP A 175 1.01 -12.97 -5.05
CA ASP A 175 -0.18 -13.25 -4.22
C ASP A 175 -1.38 -12.39 -4.68
N ILE A 176 -1.16 -11.15 -5.13
CA ILE A 176 -2.21 -10.26 -5.68
C ILE A 176 -2.84 -10.91 -6.93
N HIS A 177 -2.02 -11.34 -7.89
CA HIS A 177 -2.52 -12.02 -9.09
C HIS A 177 -3.30 -13.31 -8.78
N GLY A 178 -2.84 -14.09 -7.80
CA GLY A 178 -3.48 -15.34 -7.40
C GLY A 178 -4.78 -15.17 -6.62
N ALA A 179 -5.15 -13.97 -6.21
CA ALA A 179 -6.30 -13.74 -5.34
C ALA A 179 -7.65 -13.82 -6.08
N CYS A 180 -7.67 -13.68 -7.42
CA CYS A 180 -8.86 -13.76 -8.28
C CYS A 180 -10.05 -12.95 -7.74
N PRO A 181 -10.00 -11.62 -7.70
CA PRO A 181 -11.08 -10.81 -7.18
C PRO A 181 -12.34 -10.92 -8.03
N GLU A 182 -13.53 -10.83 -7.41
CA GLU A 182 -14.82 -10.88 -8.10
C GLU A 182 -15.25 -9.51 -8.66
N ALA A 183 -14.81 -8.42 -8.01
CA ALA A 183 -15.17 -7.07 -8.41
C ALA A 183 -14.33 -6.57 -9.60
N GLU A 184 -14.96 -5.81 -10.49
CA GLU A 184 -14.28 -5.10 -11.57
C GLU A 184 -13.39 -3.99 -11.02
N LEU A 185 -12.14 -3.90 -11.51
CA LEU A 185 -11.18 -2.86 -11.16
C LEU A 185 -11.06 -1.85 -12.29
N GLU A 186 -11.23 -0.58 -11.94
CA GLU A 186 -10.87 0.54 -12.80
C GLU A 186 -9.81 1.40 -12.12
N THR A 187 -8.93 2.01 -12.90
CA THR A 187 -7.91 2.93 -12.40
C THR A 187 -8.11 4.32 -12.99
N SER A 188 -7.81 5.33 -12.20
CA SER A 188 -7.80 6.73 -12.60
C SER A 188 -6.54 7.40 -12.07
N ARG A 189 -6.06 8.40 -12.78
CA ARG A 189 -4.89 9.18 -12.39
C ARG A 189 -5.16 10.67 -12.50
N CYS A 190 -5.77 11.23 -11.45
CA CYS A 190 -6.04 12.66 -11.38
C CYS A 190 -5.99 13.17 -9.94
N ASP A 191 -5.94 14.50 -9.81
CA ASP A 191 -6.15 15.14 -8.52
C ASP A 191 -7.57 14.84 -8.01
N TYR A 192 -7.72 14.65 -6.69
CA TYR A 192 -9.01 14.34 -6.06
C TYR A 192 -10.09 15.40 -6.36
N ARG A 193 -9.69 16.65 -6.59
CA ARG A 193 -10.60 17.76 -6.93
C ARG A 193 -11.18 17.66 -8.34
N ASP A 194 -10.45 16.99 -9.23
CA ASP A 194 -10.84 16.81 -10.63
C ASP A 194 -11.54 15.46 -10.88
N PHE A 195 -11.67 14.64 -9.83
CA PHE A 195 -12.30 13.32 -9.94
C PHE A 195 -13.82 13.43 -9.91
N ASP A 196 -14.47 12.97 -10.99
CA ASP A 196 -15.94 12.90 -11.10
C ASP A 196 -16.43 11.53 -10.60
N ALA A 197 -16.92 11.51 -9.35
CA ALA A 197 -17.39 10.28 -8.72
C ALA A 197 -18.73 9.83 -9.33
N PRO A 198 -18.87 8.56 -9.76
CA PRO A 198 -20.15 8.06 -10.23
C PRO A 198 -21.25 8.22 -9.19
N ALA A 199 -22.43 8.66 -9.61
CA ALA A 199 -23.56 8.84 -8.71
C ALA A 199 -23.91 7.54 -7.95
N GLY A 200 -24.11 7.64 -6.63
CA GLY A 200 -24.45 6.51 -5.77
C GLY A 200 -23.24 5.63 -5.38
N SER A 201 -22.00 6.04 -5.70
CA SER A 201 -20.83 5.32 -5.20
C SER A 201 -20.54 5.64 -3.73
N THR A 202 -19.87 4.70 -3.05
CA THR A 202 -19.20 4.95 -1.78
C THR A 202 -17.83 5.55 -2.08
N VAL A 203 -17.57 6.79 -1.65
CA VAL A 203 -16.29 7.47 -1.87
C VAL A 203 -15.46 7.43 -0.60
N TYR A 204 -14.31 6.78 -0.64
CA TYR A 204 -13.34 6.70 0.46
C TYR A 204 -12.12 7.55 0.15
N ALA A 205 -11.63 8.28 1.14
CA ALA A 205 -10.44 9.13 1.04
C ALA A 205 -9.46 8.83 2.18
N ASP A 206 -8.20 8.60 1.83
CA ASP A 206 -7.06 8.43 2.73
C ASP A 206 -5.96 9.44 2.37
N PRO A 207 -6.20 10.75 2.61
CA PRO A 207 -5.21 11.77 2.29
C PRO A 207 -3.97 11.64 3.15
N PRO A 208 -2.84 12.27 2.78
CA PRO A 208 -1.70 12.43 3.68
C PRO A 208 -2.14 13.06 4.99
N TYR A 209 -1.88 12.41 6.13
CA TYR A 209 -2.42 12.82 7.44
C TYR A 209 -1.88 14.16 7.92
N ASN A 210 -2.77 14.95 8.52
CA ASN A 210 -2.43 16.25 9.10
C ASN A 210 -1.35 16.09 10.19
N GLY A 211 -0.29 16.91 10.13
CA GLY A 211 0.82 16.87 11.08
C GLY A 211 1.86 15.75 10.83
N THR A 212 1.66 14.86 9.86
CA THR A 212 2.72 13.95 9.44
C THR A 212 3.78 14.68 8.60
N ARG A 213 5.05 14.20 8.63
CA ARG A 213 6.13 14.83 7.86
C ARG A 213 5.88 14.67 6.36
N ILE A 214 5.17 15.62 5.78
CA ILE A 214 4.73 15.69 4.37
C ILE A 214 5.90 15.71 3.38
N SER A 215 7.14 15.97 3.84
CA SER A 215 8.35 15.94 2.98
C SER A 215 8.55 14.63 2.20
N GLN A 216 7.75 13.62 2.50
CA GLN A 216 7.83 12.29 1.88
C GLN A 216 7.06 12.21 0.55
N TYR A 217 6.07 13.09 0.31
CA TYR A 217 5.23 13.05 -0.90
C TYR A 217 5.61 14.09 -1.97
N GLY A 218 6.80 14.73 -1.85
CA GLY A 218 7.36 15.60 -2.90
C GLY A 218 6.79 17.01 -3.01
N GLY A 219 5.77 17.36 -2.24
CA GLY A 219 5.12 18.69 -2.14
C GLY A 219 4.14 18.64 -0.99
N GLY A 220 3.96 19.73 -0.24
CA GLY A 220 3.03 19.75 0.89
C GLY A 220 1.60 19.48 0.40
N PHE A 221 0.91 18.49 1.00
CA PHE A 221 -0.52 18.34 0.82
C PHE A 221 -1.23 19.53 1.50
N ASP A 222 -2.08 20.22 0.76
CA ASP A 222 -2.85 21.33 1.27
C ASP A 222 -4.10 20.81 1.99
N TYR A 223 -3.97 20.63 3.30
CA TYR A 223 -5.03 20.07 4.12
C TYR A 223 -6.22 21.03 4.26
N ASP A 224 -5.96 22.35 4.29
CA ASP A 224 -7.02 23.35 4.34
C ASP A 224 -7.85 23.32 3.04
N ALA A 225 -7.18 23.23 1.88
CA ALA A 225 -7.87 23.06 0.60
C ALA A 225 -8.67 21.75 0.50
N PHE A 226 -8.18 20.68 1.13
CA PHE A 226 -8.91 19.42 1.19
C PHE A 226 -10.18 19.53 2.06
N GLU A 227 -10.09 20.19 3.22
CA GLU A 227 -11.26 20.44 4.07
C GLU A 227 -12.28 21.39 3.41
N ASP A 228 -11.81 22.40 2.66
CA ASP A 228 -12.68 23.27 1.87
C ASP A 228 -13.40 22.48 0.77
N TRP A 229 -12.68 21.60 0.06
CA TRP A 229 -13.26 20.70 -0.92
C TRP A 229 -14.31 19.76 -0.28
N LEU A 230 -14.04 19.15 0.89
CA LEU A 230 -15.00 18.32 1.64
C LEU A 230 -16.26 19.09 2.00
N ALA A 231 -16.14 20.39 2.26
CA ALA A 231 -17.31 21.25 2.57
C ALA A 231 -18.17 21.54 1.34
N GLU A 232 -17.61 21.52 0.13
CA GLU A 232 -18.28 21.90 -1.12
C GLU A 232 -18.89 20.72 -1.90
N VAL A 233 -18.26 19.53 -1.87
CA VAL A 233 -18.75 18.35 -2.64
C VAL A 233 -20.17 17.97 -2.22
N ASP A 234 -21.00 17.55 -3.16
CA ASP A 234 -22.42 17.24 -2.99
C ASP A 234 -22.72 15.76 -2.72
N PHE A 235 -21.70 14.96 -2.42
CA PHE A 235 -21.78 13.55 -2.08
C PHE A 235 -21.01 13.22 -0.80
N PRO A 236 -21.37 12.12 -0.07
CA PRO A 236 -20.65 11.72 1.13
C PRO A 236 -19.28 11.17 0.80
N VAL A 237 -18.24 11.66 1.54
CA VAL A 237 -16.86 11.17 1.48
C VAL A 237 -16.48 10.61 2.84
N PHE A 238 -16.01 9.35 2.87
CA PHE A 238 -15.54 8.65 4.06
C PHE A 238 -14.04 8.84 4.22
N VAL A 239 -13.62 9.61 5.20
CA VAL A 239 -12.21 10.02 5.38
C VAL A 239 -11.56 9.25 6.50
N SER A 240 -10.42 8.57 6.23
CA SER A 240 -9.53 8.05 7.28
C SER A 240 -8.58 9.13 7.76
N GLU A 241 -8.52 9.35 9.09
CA GLU A 241 -7.61 10.32 9.71
C GLU A 241 -7.43 10.03 11.21
N TYR A 242 -6.38 10.61 11.81
CA TYR A 242 -6.19 10.60 13.27
C TYR A 242 -6.99 11.70 13.98
N THR A 243 -7.31 12.75 13.27
CA THR A 243 -8.03 13.92 13.79
C THR A 243 -9.26 14.17 12.94
N CYS A 244 -10.42 14.42 13.58
CA CYS A 244 -11.65 14.69 12.85
C CYS A 244 -11.49 15.91 11.92
N PRO A 245 -11.68 15.76 10.59
CA PRO A 245 -11.67 16.89 9.67
C PRO A 245 -12.79 17.88 9.98
N ARG A 246 -12.59 19.15 9.61
CA ARG A 246 -13.58 20.20 9.83
C ARG A 246 -14.93 19.89 9.18
N GLY A 247 -16.00 20.02 9.93
CA GLY A 247 -17.36 19.75 9.46
C GLY A 247 -17.70 18.28 9.26
N CYS A 248 -16.87 17.37 9.80
CA CYS A 248 -17.09 15.94 9.79
C CYS A 248 -17.45 15.40 11.18
N VAL A 249 -18.03 14.21 11.20
CA VAL A 249 -18.33 13.43 12.42
C VAL A 249 -17.74 12.03 12.30
N GLU A 250 -17.32 11.44 13.43
CA GLU A 250 -16.81 10.09 13.49
C GLU A 250 -17.95 9.07 13.33
N ILE A 251 -17.76 8.10 12.43
CA ILE A 251 -18.70 6.99 12.24
C ILE A 251 -18.13 5.68 12.78
N ALA A 252 -16.80 5.54 12.80
CA ALA A 252 -16.12 4.39 13.37
C ALA A 252 -14.70 4.78 13.82
N SER A 253 -14.17 4.09 14.84
CA SER A 253 -12.76 4.26 15.23
C SER A 253 -12.10 2.96 15.64
N ARG A 254 -10.78 2.91 15.46
CA ARG A 254 -9.97 1.74 15.80
C ARG A 254 -8.63 2.15 16.40
N GLY A 255 -8.32 1.62 17.57
CA GLY A 255 -6.99 1.76 18.16
C GLY A 255 -5.95 0.99 17.36
N SER A 256 -4.88 1.66 16.93
CA SER A 256 -3.71 1.07 16.30
C SER A 256 -2.42 1.45 17.05
N LEU A 257 -1.33 0.67 16.80
CA LEU A 257 0.00 1.03 17.27
C LEU A 257 0.73 1.71 16.11
N SER A 258 1.02 3.01 16.24
CA SER A 258 1.89 3.71 15.31
C SER A 258 3.35 3.39 15.62
N LEU A 259 4.13 3.05 14.56
CA LEU A 259 5.57 2.87 14.62
C LEU A 259 6.32 4.13 14.14
N ALA A 260 5.65 5.28 14.11
CA ALA A 260 6.21 6.52 13.56
C ALA A 260 7.41 7.07 14.36
N ASP A 261 7.65 6.59 15.56
CA ASP A 261 8.84 6.95 16.34
C ASP A 261 9.53 5.66 16.85
N HIS A 262 10.80 5.47 16.48
CA HIS A 262 11.60 4.28 16.85
C HIS A 262 11.86 4.13 18.36
N SER A 263 11.49 5.13 19.15
CA SER A 263 11.72 5.17 20.61
C SER A 263 10.46 5.04 21.46
N ASN A 264 9.25 5.32 20.93
CA ASN A 264 8.00 5.18 21.69
C ASN A 264 6.87 4.74 20.75
N SER A 265 6.28 3.56 21.00
CA SER A 265 5.03 3.15 20.36
C SER A 265 3.88 3.97 20.96
N THR A 266 3.47 5.02 20.27
CA THR A 266 2.29 5.79 20.66
C THR A 266 1.04 5.04 20.18
N ARG A 267 0.07 4.85 21.06
CA ARG A 267 -1.26 4.38 20.66
C ARG A 267 -1.92 5.50 19.86
N VAL A 268 -2.22 5.23 18.61
CA VAL A 268 -2.94 6.12 17.72
C VAL A 268 -4.30 5.51 17.46
N VAL A 269 -5.34 6.32 17.47
CA VAL A 269 -6.70 5.91 17.09
C VAL A 269 -6.92 6.35 15.66
N GLU A 270 -7.17 5.39 14.79
CA GLU A 270 -7.61 5.64 13.42
C GLU A 270 -9.11 5.89 13.45
N GLY A 271 -9.57 7.05 12.99
CA GLY A 271 -10.97 7.39 12.82
C GLY A 271 -11.40 7.25 11.37
N LEU A 272 -12.68 6.93 11.17
CA LEU A 272 -13.37 7.04 9.91
C LEU A 272 -14.47 8.09 10.08
N PHE A 273 -14.43 9.11 9.25
CA PHE A 273 -15.27 10.30 9.37
C PHE A 273 -16.10 10.50 8.11
N VAL A 274 -17.25 11.16 8.24
CA VAL A 274 -18.09 11.62 7.12
C VAL A 274 -18.55 13.05 7.40
N GLN A 275 -18.83 13.85 6.36
CA GLN A 275 -19.36 15.19 6.55
C GLN A 275 -20.69 15.13 7.33
N GLU A 276 -20.84 15.98 8.35
CA GLU A 276 -21.99 16.01 9.26
C GLU A 276 -23.33 16.11 8.50
N ARG A 277 -23.37 16.88 7.39
CA ARG A 277 -24.59 17.04 6.57
C ARG A 277 -25.07 15.75 5.89
N PHE A 278 -24.22 14.73 5.75
CA PHE A 278 -24.59 13.44 5.17
C PHE A 278 -24.76 12.33 6.21
N TYR A 279 -24.46 12.59 7.49
CA TYR A 279 -24.43 11.56 8.53
C TYR A 279 -25.76 10.79 8.63
N ASP A 280 -26.88 11.50 8.75
CA ASP A 280 -28.21 10.85 8.92
C ASP A 280 -28.59 10.01 7.70
N SER A 281 -28.28 10.46 6.48
CA SER A 281 -28.57 9.73 5.25
C SER A 281 -27.74 8.44 5.11
N VAL A 282 -26.45 8.51 5.50
CA VAL A 282 -25.54 7.37 5.49
C VAL A 282 -25.96 6.33 6.52
N MET A 283 -26.28 6.76 7.76
CA MET A 283 -26.66 5.86 8.86
C MET A 283 -28.08 5.28 8.71
N ALA A 284 -28.94 5.92 7.92
CA ALA A 284 -30.26 5.38 7.60
C ALA A 284 -30.19 4.24 6.57
N GLY A 285 -29.32 4.36 5.55
CA GLY A 285 -29.16 3.34 4.52
C GLY A 285 -28.60 2.01 5.03
N ASP A 286 -27.83 2.03 6.12
CA ASP A 286 -27.27 0.82 6.74
C ASP A 286 -28.32 -0.01 7.51
N ARG A 287 -29.44 0.62 7.92
CA ARG A 287 -30.53 -0.05 8.65
C ARG A 287 -31.53 -0.80 7.76
N ASP A 288 -31.57 -0.46 6.48
CA ASP A 288 -32.46 -1.12 5.51
C ASP A 288 -31.77 -2.33 4.81
N ALA A 289 -30.51 -2.57 5.12
CA ALA A 289 -29.68 -3.65 4.55
C ALA A 289 -29.52 -4.88 5.49
N GLU A 290 -30.01 -4.81 6.75
CA GLU A 290 -30.08 -5.93 7.69
C GLU A 290 -31.45 -6.65 7.58
#